data_fd1c5c9d7c73a7bdeb9ef1156e7d039c
#
_entry.id   fd1c5c9d7c73a7bdeb9ef1156e7d039c
#
_cell.length_a   1.000
_cell.length_b   1.000
_cell.length_c   1.000
_cell.angle_alpha   90.00
_cell.angle_beta   90.00
_cell.angle_gamma   90.00
#
_symmetry.space_group_name_H-M   'P 1'
#
loop_
_entity.id
_entity.type
_entity.pdbx_description
1 polymer ?
#
loop_
_entity_poly.entity_id
_entity_poly.type
_entity_poly.pdbx_seq_one_letter_code
_entity_poly.pdbx_strand_id
1 'polypeptide(L)'
;MQSLYNRHNMPSICILTDGSAQFTHPNFPGHELVHIIPFNGHKTVCQEDQLQAGGVLVHKQMVCPSPQDFIQFYANLSRGNDSILVLTLSSLLNRTMKNALLALDECSYSARVEVIDTQTTAIGLGLLVELAAGAASKGAGLKEIDQQLRAGIPRIYMLFCIPELTYLASCGLMDYSQAMVAEMMGMLPIFAFEEGRLVPMEKVRTPRHLFEAFQDFMGEFESPSKIALLRTPVNGNLRANSFRGFVRDNFPLTLFSEHTLQPYLAAMFGPRSIGLVVMESLE
;
A
#
# COMPACT_ATOMS: atom_id res chain seq x y z
N MET A 1 -14.78 -36.09 -15.89
CA MET A 1 -14.36 -35.59 -17.22
C MET A 1 -14.98 -34.25 -17.64
N GLN A 2 -16.01 -33.72 -16.99
CA GLN A 2 -16.62 -32.41 -17.29
C GLN A 2 -15.85 -31.18 -16.72
N SER A 3 -14.96 -31.38 -15.74
CA SER A 3 -14.23 -30.29 -15.10
C SER A 3 -13.04 -29.72 -15.91
N LEU A 4 -12.53 -30.49 -16.88
CA LEU A 4 -11.38 -30.07 -17.72
C LEU A 4 -11.79 -29.32 -19.00
N TYR A 5 -13.04 -29.41 -19.41
CA TYR A 5 -13.53 -28.77 -20.64
C TYR A 5 -13.94 -27.31 -20.47
N ASN A 6 -14.19 -26.85 -19.22
CA ASN A 6 -14.61 -25.46 -18.94
C ASN A 6 -13.45 -24.45 -18.77
N ARG A 7 -12.21 -24.91 -18.67
CA ARG A 7 -11.07 -23.99 -18.53
C ARG A 7 -10.64 -23.28 -19.83
N HIS A 8 -11.12 -23.75 -20.99
CA HIS A 8 -10.72 -23.18 -22.29
C HIS A 8 -11.58 -22.00 -22.75
N ASN A 9 -12.61 -21.59 -21.98
CA ASN A 9 -13.52 -20.52 -22.38
C ASN A 9 -13.64 -19.37 -21.36
N MET A 10 -12.84 -19.35 -20.31
CA MET A 10 -12.80 -18.21 -19.39
C MET A 10 -11.70 -17.25 -19.83
N PRO A 11 -11.99 -15.92 -19.91
CA PRO A 11 -10.97 -14.94 -20.24
C PRO A 11 -9.82 -15.02 -19.22
N SER A 12 -8.62 -15.14 -19.72
CA SER A 12 -7.41 -15.15 -18.87
C SER A 12 -7.15 -13.74 -18.37
N ILE A 13 -7.22 -13.58 -17.06
CA ILE A 13 -6.99 -12.29 -16.38
C ILE A 13 -5.71 -12.41 -15.58
N CYS A 14 -4.76 -11.49 -15.78
CA CYS A 14 -3.64 -11.28 -14.87
C CYS A 14 -3.76 -9.95 -14.14
N ILE A 15 -3.11 -9.86 -12.99
CA ILE A 15 -3.11 -8.67 -12.13
C ILE A 15 -1.69 -8.12 -12.11
N LEU A 16 -1.56 -6.85 -12.42
CA LEU A 16 -0.31 -6.09 -12.28
C LEU A 16 -0.47 -5.12 -11.11
N THR A 17 0.47 -5.14 -10.17
CA THR A 17 0.52 -4.19 -9.07
C THR A 17 1.91 -3.59 -8.95
N ASP A 18 2.04 -2.50 -8.21
CA ASP A 18 3.33 -1.88 -7.97
C ASP A 18 4.03 -2.41 -6.70
N GLY A 19 5.32 -2.12 -6.58
CA GLY A 19 6.17 -2.61 -5.51
C GLY A 19 5.88 -2.07 -4.11
N SER A 20 4.82 -1.27 -3.91
CA SER A 20 4.34 -0.89 -2.58
C SER A 20 3.39 -1.93 -1.99
N ALA A 21 2.83 -2.81 -2.81
CA ALA A 21 1.93 -3.87 -2.35
C ALA A 21 2.66 -4.82 -1.38
N GLN A 22 2.03 -5.07 -0.24
CA GLN A 22 2.48 -6.05 0.75
C GLN A 22 1.37 -7.06 1.01
N PHE A 23 1.70 -8.34 0.91
CA PHE A 23 0.72 -9.42 1.04
C PHE A 23 0.69 -9.98 2.45
N THR A 24 -0.47 -10.46 2.87
CA THR A 24 -0.63 -11.09 4.20
C THR A 24 0.16 -12.39 4.29
N HIS A 25 0.26 -13.15 3.19
CA HIS A 25 1.12 -14.31 3.02
C HIS A 25 1.53 -14.50 1.56
N PRO A 26 2.69 -15.15 1.30
CA PRO A 26 3.21 -15.26 -0.06
C PRO A 26 2.37 -16.16 -0.98
N ASN A 27 1.61 -17.13 -0.41
CA ASN A 27 0.86 -18.12 -1.17
C ASN A 27 -0.66 -17.94 -0.99
N PHE A 28 -1.17 -16.74 -1.27
CA PHE A 28 -2.61 -16.48 -1.30
C PHE A 28 -3.27 -17.05 -2.57
N PRO A 29 -4.58 -17.33 -2.58
CA PRO A 29 -5.27 -17.84 -3.75
C PRO A 29 -5.12 -16.92 -4.97
N GLY A 30 -4.65 -17.47 -6.10
CA GLY A 30 -4.41 -16.72 -7.32
C GLY A 30 -3.10 -15.93 -7.35
N HIS A 31 -2.19 -16.13 -6.40
CA HIS A 31 -0.90 -15.44 -6.37
C HIS A 31 -0.09 -15.60 -7.68
N GLU A 32 -0.27 -16.72 -8.39
CA GLU A 32 0.35 -16.99 -9.69
C GLU A 32 -0.12 -16.07 -10.82
N LEU A 33 -1.26 -15.40 -10.64
CA LEU A 33 -1.81 -14.43 -11.59
C LEU A 33 -1.26 -13.01 -11.35
N VAL A 34 -0.50 -12.80 -10.27
CA VAL A 34 -0.04 -11.49 -9.83
C VAL A 34 1.38 -11.22 -10.29
N HIS A 35 1.55 -10.07 -10.94
CA HIS A 35 2.83 -9.53 -11.36
C HIS A 35 3.10 -8.22 -10.64
N ILE A 36 4.36 -8.00 -10.24
CA ILE A 36 4.75 -6.80 -9.51
C ILE A 36 5.71 -6.00 -10.37
N ILE A 37 5.35 -4.73 -10.64
CA ILE A 37 6.26 -3.77 -11.25
C ILE A 37 7.06 -3.08 -10.14
N PRO A 38 8.39 -3.24 -10.11
CA PRO A 38 9.19 -2.71 -9.00
C PRO A 38 9.36 -1.20 -9.09
N PHE A 39 9.58 -0.56 -7.95
CA PHE A 39 10.12 0.79 -7.91
C PHE A 39 11.61 0.74 -8.26
N ASN A 40 12.01 1.50 -9.28
CA ASN A 40 13.36 1.47 -9.81
C ASN A 40 14.25 2.53 -9.16
N GLY A 41 15.45 2.09 -8.74
CA GLY A 41 16.56 2.95 -8.37
C GLY A 41 16.38 3.77 -7.09
N HIS A 42 17.47 4.44 -6.72
CA HIS A 42 17.49 5.41 -5.62
C HIS A 42 17.85 6.77 -6.23
N LYS A 43 16.91 7.71 -6.26
CA LYS A 43 17.27 9.10 -6.45
C LYS A 43 17.78 9.63 -5.11
N THR A 44 19.07 9.93 -5.05
CA THR A 44 19.63 10.65 -3.91
C THR A 44 19.20 12.11 -4.04
N VAL A 45 18.29 12.56 -3.19
CA VAL A 45 17.94 13.98 -3.09
C VAL A 45 18.92 14.59 -2.11
N CYS A 46 19.95 15.23 -2.62
CA CYS A 46 20.82 16.11 -1.83
C CYS A 46 20.09 17.46 -1.75
N GLN A 47 19.65 17.85 -0.57
CA GLN A 47 19.22 19.23 -0.33
C GLN A 47 20.47 20.07 -0.05
N GLU A 48 20.94 20.78 -1.07
CA GLU A 48 22.11 21.65 -0.97
C GLU A 48 21.92 22.79 0.02
N ASP A 49 20.70 23.20 0.32
CA ASP A 49 20.39 24.30 1.23
C ASP A 49 20.63 23.99 2.71
N GLN A 50 20.93 22.75 3.10
CA GLN A 50 21.22 22.35 4.48
C GLN A 50 22.71 22.21 4.80
N LEU A 51 23.58 22.54 3.89
CA LEU A 51 25.05 22.51 4.08
C LEU A 51 25.56 23.43 5.21
N GLN A 52 24.74 24.36 5.72
CA GLN A 52 25.14 25.26 6.82
C GLN A 52 24.98 24.65 8.23
N ALA A 53 24.36 23.50 8.39
CA ALA A 53 24.09 22.86 9.68
C ALA A 53 24.84 21.54 9.92
N GLY A 54 25.86 21.21 9.16
CA GLY A 54 26.80 20.11 9.46
C GLY A 54 26.30 18.69 9.29
N GLY A 55 25.16 18.47 8.65
CA GLY A 55 24.65 17.13 8.39
C GLY A 55 23.85 17.07 7.09
N VAL A 56 24.39 16.40 6.08
CA VAL A 56 23.65 16.08 4.86
C VAL A 56 22.69 14.92 5.16
N LEU A 57 21.41 15.22 5.37
CA LEU A 57 20.36 14.20 5.39
C LEU A 57 20.12 13.73 3.94
N VAL A 58 20.75 12.62 3.59
CA VAL A 58 20.56 11.97 2.28
C VAL A 58 19.32 11.10 2.35
N HIS A 59 18.17 11.61 1.89
CA HIS A 59 16.97 10.79 1.72
C HIS A 59 17.09 10.03 0.40
N LYS A 60 17.08 8.71 0.47
CA LYS A 60 16.98 7.86 -0.73
C LYS A 60 15.53 7.81 -1.18
N GLN A 61 15.17 8.59 -2.19
CA GLN A 61 13.88 8.45 -2.85
C GLN A 61 13.92 7.29 -3.85
N MET A 62 12.96 6.40 -3.74
CA MET A 62 12.72 5.40 -4.78
C MET A 62 11.88 6.01 -5.89
N VAL A 63 12.26 5.72 -7.13
CA VAL A 63 11.57 6.25 -8.32
C VAL A 63 10.40 5.35 -8.67
N CYS A 64 9.22 5.90 -8.81
CA CYS A 64 8.05 5.16 -9.29
C CYS A 64 8.28 4.64 -10.72
N PRO A 65 7.65 3.51 -11.11
CA PRO A 65 7.75 2.96 -12.45
C PRO A 65 7.44 4.02 -13.52
N SER A 66 8.26 4.09 -14.54
CA SER A 66 8.07 5.00 -15.68
C SER A 66 6.98 4.49 -16.64
N PRO A 67 6.44 5.32 -17.56
CA PRO A 67 5.56 4.83 -18.61
C PRO A 67 6.22 3.73 -19.46
N GLN A 68 7.52 3.80 -19.71
CA GLN A 68 8.26 2.79 -20.47
C GLN A 68 8.31 1.43 -19.75
N ASP A 69 8.42 1.43 -18.41
CA ASP A 69 8.35 0.20 -17.63
C ASP A 69 6.96 -0.45 -17.79
N PHE A 70 5.88 0.34 -17.71
CA PHE A 70 4.51 -0.14 -17.93
C PHE A 70 4.31 -0.67 -19.36
N ILE A 71 4.81 0.02 -20.40
CA ILE A 71 4.75 -0.45 -21.79
C ILE A 71 5.35 -1.85 -21.92
N GLN A 72 6.52 -2.08 -21.31
CA GLN A 72 7.17 -3.39 -21.36
C GLN A 72 6.33 -4.47 -20.65
N PHE A 73 5.80 -4.17 -19.47
CA PHE A 73 4.93 -5.11 -18.74
C PHE A 73 3.66 -5.42 -19.52
N TYR A 74 2.96 -4.41 -20.04
CA TYR A 74 1.74 -4.60 -20.82
C TYR A 74 1.99 -5.43 -22.08
N ALA A 75 3.05 -5.13 -22.82
CA ALA A 75 3.40 -5.88 -24.03
C ALA A 75 3.73 -7.35 -23.73
N ASN A 76 4.38 -7.63 -22.61
CA ASN A 76 4.72 -9.00 -22.22
C ASN A 76 3.48 -9.77 -21.74
N LEU A 77 2.67 -9.17 -20.87
CA LEU A 77 1.50 -9.78 -20.27
C LEU A 77 0.37 -9.99 -21.30
N SER A 78 0.23 -9.10 -22.29
CA SER A 78 -0.76 -9.22 -23.37
C SER A 78 -0.57 -10.44 -24.27
N ARG A 79 0.61 -11.07 -24.27
CA ARG A 79 0.86 -12.27 -25.10
C ARG A 79 0.17 -13.54 -24.59
N GLY A 80 -0.20 -13.56 -23.30
CA GLY A 80 -0.76 -14.75 -22.66
C GLY A 80 -2.08 -14.50 -21.93
N ASN A 81 -2.58 -13.25 -21.94
CA ASN A 81 -3.78 -12.88 -21.20
C ASN A 81 -4.72 -12.06 -22.08
N ASP A 82 -6.03 -12.24 -21.87
CA ASP A 82 -7.08 -11.47 -22.53
C ASP A 82 -7.28 -10.11 -21.84
N SER A 83 -7.00 -10.05 -20.55
CA SER A 83 -7.14 -8.84 -19.75
C SER A 83 -6.02 -8.69 -18.72
N ILE A 84 -5.60 -7.45 -18.50
CA ILE A 84 -4.64 -7.04 -17.49
C ILE A 84 -5.34 -6.05 -16.55
N LEU A 85 -5.49 -6.42 -15.28
CA LEU A 85 -6.01 -5.55 -14.25
C LEU A 85 -4.84 -4.93 -13.48
N VAL A 86 -4.70 -3.62 -13.55
CA VAL A 86 -3.60 -2.88 -12.90
C VAL A 86 -4.12 -2.22 -11.63
N LEU A 87 -3.58 -2.62 -10.50
CA LEU A 87 -3.89 -2.05 -9.19
C LEU A 87 -2.70 -1.26 -8.68
N THR A 88 -2.83 0.04 -8.55
CA THR A 88 -1.75 0.93 -8.10
C THR A 88 -2.02 1.49 -6.72
N LEU A 89 -0.94 1.82 -6.00
CA LEU A 89 -1.09 2.64 -4.80
C LEU A 89 -1.78 3.97 -5.16
N SER A 90 -2.25 4.66 -4.11
CA SER A 90 -2.94 5.94 -4.27
C SER A 90 -2.20 6.91 -5.20
N SER A 91 -2.93 7.44 -6.17
CA SER A 91 -2.46 8.47 -7.11
C SER A 91 -2.09 9.78 -6.42
N LEU A 92 -2.54 9.99 -5.19
CA LEU A 92 -2.22 11.17 -4.37
C LEU A 92 -0.87 11.03 -3.65
N LEU A 93 -0.28 9.82 -3.60
CA LEU A 93 1.05 9.61 -3.05
C LEU A 93 2.16 9.78 -4.07
N ASN A 94 1.94 9.36 -5.32
CA ASN A 94 2.94 9.46 -6.39
C ASN A 94 2.32 9.37 -7.78
N ARG A 95 3.18 9.29 -8.81
CA ARG A 95 2.77 9.29 -10.23
C ARG A 95 2.58 7.90 -10.84
N THR A 96 2.59 6.81 -10.05
CA THR A 96 2.52 5.44 -10.59
C THR A 96 1.29 5.23 -11.46
N MET A 97 0.10 5.57 -10.97
CA MET A 97 -1.14 5.48 -11.76
C MET A 97 -1.09 6.33 -13.03
N LYS A 98 -0.62 7.57 -12.93
CA LYS A 98 -0.48 8.46 -14.09
C LYS A 98 0.43 7.84 -15.15
N ASN A 99 1.55 7.25 -14.75
CA ASN A 99 2.49 6.61 -15.66
C ASN A 99 1.90 5.33 -16.29
N ALA A 100 1.10 4.58 -15.53
CA ALA A 100 0.36 3.43 -16.04
C ALA A 100 -0.65 3.83 -17.13
N LEU A 101 -1.37 4.93 -16.95
CA LEU A 101 -2.32 5.46 -17.94
C LEU A 101 -1.61 6.02 -19.17
N LEU A 102 -0.51 6.77 -19.02
CA LEU A 102 0.29 7.27 -20.14
C LEU A 102 0.79 6.12 -21.03
N ALA A 103 1.16 4.99 -20.45
CA ALA A 103 1.56 3.81 -21.21
C ALA A 103 0.45 3.22 -22.09
N LEU A 104 -0.83 3.44 -21.76
CA LEU A 104 -1.96 3.03 -22.59
C LEU A 104 -2.14 3.94 -23.80
N ASP A 105 -1.87 5.24 -23.64
CA ASP A 105 -2.00 6.20 -24.72
C ASP A 105 -0.89 6.06 -25.77
N GLU A 106 0.29 5.54 -25.38
CA GLU A 106 1.45 5.41 -26.28
C GLU A 106 1.42 4.16 -27.15
N CYS A 107 0.72 3.09 -26.76
CA CYS A 107 0.76 1.79 -27.45
C CYS A 107 -0.61 1.09 -27.44
N SER A 108 -0.84 0.29 -28.51
CA SER A 108 -1.99 -0.63 -28.56
C SER A 108 -1.56 -2.02 -28.12
N TYR A 109 -2.38 -2.66 -27.30
CA TYR A 109 -2.15 -4.01 -26.75
C TYR A 109 -3.24 -4.97 -27.20
N SER A 110 -2.92 -6.26 -27.32
CA SER A 110 -3.91 -7.31 -27.63
C SER A 110 -4.84 -7.58 -26.46
N ALA A 111 -4.37 -7.42 -25.23
CA ALA A 111 -5.19 -7.55 -24.03
C ALA A 111 -5.91 -6.24 -23.69
N ARG A 112 -7.09 -6.36 -23.07
CA ARG A 112 -7.77 -5.24 -22.44
C ARG A 112 -7.04 -4.87 -21.14
N VAL A 113 -6.54 -3.64 -21.03
CA VAL A 113 -5.88 -3.15 -19.82
C VAL A 113 -6.83 -2.22 -19.08
N GLU A 114 -6.98 -2.44 -17.78
CA GLU A 114 -7.82 -1.62 -16.90
C GLU A 114 -7.00 -1.20 -15.69
N VAL A 115 -6.95 0.09 -15.40
CA VAL A 115 -6.14 0.67 -14.31
C VAL A 115 -7.05 1.22 -13.23
N ILE A 116 -6.84 0.79 -11.99
CA ILE A 116 -7.62 1.19 -10.82
C ILE A 116 -6.70 1.85 -9.80
N ASP A 117 -7.06 3.07 -9.38
CA ASP A 117 -6.53 3.70 -8.18
C ASP A 117 -7.13 3.03 -6.96
N THR A 118 -6.31 2.36 -6.17
CA THR A 118 -6.80 1.69 -4.96
C THR A 118 -6.99 2.64 -3.78
N GLN A 119 -6.54 3.88 -3.89
CA GLN A 119 -6.59 4.89 -2.82
C GLN A 119 -5.95 4.41 -1.51
N THR A 120 -5.03 3.45 -1.59
CA THR A 120 -4.35 2.85 -0.44
C THR A 120 -2.89 2.53 -0.80
N THR A 121 -2.17 1.82 0.06
CA THR A 121 -0.79 1.38 -0.14
C THR A 121 -0.47 0.20 0.79
N ALA A 122 0.75 -0.31 0.77
CA ALA A 122 1.21 -1.37 1.68
C ALA A 122 0.29 -2.60 1.69
N ILE A 123 -0.08 -3.05 2.90
CA ILE A 123 -1.02 -4.15 3.11
C ILE A 123 -2.41 -3.81 2.56
N GLY A 124 -2.85 -2.56 2.62
CA GLY A 124 -4.14 -2.16 2.05
C GLY A 124 -4.22 -2.47 0.55
N LEU A 125 -3.19 -2.11 -0.22
CA LEU A 125 -3.07 -2.49 -1.64
C LEU A 125 -2.96 -4.01 -1.79
N GLY A 126 -2.14 -4.67 -0.97
CA GLY A 126 -1.99 -6.13 -0.99
C GLY A 126 -3.31 -6.87 -0.79
N LEU A 127 -4.16 -6.41 0.14
CA LEU A 127 -5.48 -6.99 0.40
C LEU A 127 -6.41 -6.90 -0.81
N LEU A 128 -6.40 -5.79 -1.55
CA LEU A 128 -7.17 -5.63 -2.78
C LEU A 128 -6.62 -6.51 -3.91
N VAL A 129 -5.30 -6.66 -4.00
CA VAL A 129 -4.67 -7.58 -4.95
C VAL A 129 -5.03 -9.03 -4.62
N GLU A 130 -4.98 -9.44 -3.34
CA GLU A 130 -5.40 -10.77 -2.88
C GLU A 130 -6.88 -11.04 -3.20
N LEU A 131 -7.75 -10.03 -3.02
CA LEU A 131 -9.17 -10.11 -3.37
C LEU A 131 -9.37 -10.36 -4.86
N ALA A 132 -8.73 -9.53 -5.70
CA ALA A 132 -8.82 -9.63 -7.15
C ALA A 132 -8.28 -10.97 -7.68
N ALA A 133 -7.10 -11.39 -7.18
CA ALA A 133 -6.46 -12.64 -7.55
C ALA A 133 -7.31 -13.87 -7.15
N GLY A 134 -7.85 -13.83 -5.94
CA GLY A 134 -8.73 -14.87 -5.44
C GLY A 134 -10.03 -14.99 -6.26
N ALA A 135 -10.61 -13.88 -6.71
CA ALA A 135 -11.77 -13.87 -7.58
C ALA A 135 -11.41 -14.38 -8.99
N ALA A 136 -10.31 -13.89 -9.58
CA ALA A 136 -9.84 -14.33 -10.90
C ALA A 136 -9.53 -15.83 -10.92
N SER A 137 -8.88 -16.37 -9.88
CA SER A 137 -8.58 -17.82 -9.78
C SER A 137 -9.84 -18.71 -9.71
N LYS A 138 -10.96 -18.14 -9.27
CA LYS A 138 -12.28 -18.80 -9.25
C LYS A 138 -13.05 -18.61 -10.57
N GLY A 139 -12.48 -17.88 -11.53
CA GLY A 139 -13.09 -17.63 -12.85
C GLY A 139 -13.99 -16.40 -12.90
N ALA A 140 -13.92 -15.50 -11.94
CA ALA A 140 -14.62 -14.22 -12.01
C ALA A 140 -14.14 -13.39 -13.20
N GLY A 141 -15.09 -12.75 -13.89
CA GLY A 141 -14.77 -11.84 -14.99
C GLY A 141 -14.30 -10.47 -14.50
N LEU A 142 -13.64 -9.71 -15.38
CA LEU A 142 -13.07 -8.39 -15.05
C LEU A 142 -14.09 -7.44 -14.39
N LYS A 143 -15.32 -7.41 -14.91
CA LYS A 143 -16.40 -6.57 -14.36
C LYS A 143 -16.79 -6.95 -12.93
N GLU A 144 -16.81 -8.25 -12.64
CA GLU A 144 -17.14 -8.75 -11.29
C GLU A 144 -16.01 -8.41 -10.31
N ILE A 145 -14.76 -8.56 -10.75
CA ILE A 145 -13.59 -8.19 -9.96
C ILE A 145 -13.59 -6.69 -9.67
N ASP A 146 -13.87 -5.84 -10.69
CA ASP A 146 -13.98 -4.39 -10.51
C ASP A 146 -15.05 -4.02 -9.46
N GLN A 147 -16.22 -4.68 -9.51
CA GLN A 147 -17.28 -4.44 -8.51
C GLN A 147 -16.83 -4.82 -7.10
N GLN A 148 -16.15 -5.95 -6.93
CA GLN A 148 -15.62 -6.38 -5.63
C GLN A 148 -14.55 -5.40 -5.12
N LEU A 149 -13.67 -4.90 -5.99
CA LEU A 149 -12.65 -3.92 -5.62
C LEU A 149 -13.26 -2.60 -5.18
N ARG A 150 -14.23 -2.07 -5.94
CA ARG A 150 -14.95 -0.84 -5.57
C ARG A 150 -15.71 -0.96 -4.26
N ALA A 151 -16.21 -2.14 -3.93
CA ALA A 151 -16.80 -2.41 -2.62
C ALA A 151 -15.76 -2.56 -1.51
N GLY A 152 -14.57 -3.06 -1.82
CA GLY A 152 -13.49 -3.29 -0.86
C GLY A 152 -12.67 -2.06 -0.52
N ILE A 153 -12.43 -1.16 -1.48
CA ILE A 153 -11.60 0.06 -1.27
C ILE A 153 -12.07 0.87 -0.04
N PRO A 154 -13.35 1.24 0.09
CA PRO A 154 -13.81 2.06 1.22
C PRO A 154 -13.84 1.32 2.57
N ARG A 155 -13.56 0.02 2.58
CA ARG A 155 -13.53 -0.83 3.79
C ARG A 155 -12.12 -1.07 4.32
N ILE A 156 -11.12 -0.42 3.72
CA ILE A 156 -9.73 -0.47 4.17
C ILE A 156 -9.40 0.84 4.87
N TYR A 157 -9.11 0.73 6.14
CA TYR A 157 -8.75 1.85 7.00
C TYR A 157 -7.29 1.74 7.39
N MET A 158 -6.57 2.85 7.36
CA MET A 158 -5.15 2.84 7.66
C MET A 158 -4.78 4.05 8.52
N LEU A 159 -3.98 3.79 9.54
CA LEU A 159 -3.29 4.82 10.33
C LEU A 159 -1.79 4.68 10.17
N PHE A 160 -1.09 5.80 10.09
CA PHE A 160 0.36 5.83 10.12
C PHE A 160 0.85 6.85 11.14
N CYS A 161 1.64 6.40 12.09
CA CYS A 161 2.49 7.28 12.88
C CYS A 161 3.77 7.54 12.08
N ILE A 162 4.03 8.81 11.75
CA ILE A 162 5.17 9.24 10.93
C ILE A 162 5.96 10.28 11.73
N PRO A 163 6.95 9.86 12.55
CA PRO A 163 7.72 10.77 13.41
C PRO A 163 8.63 11.71 12.63
N GLU A 164 9.06 11.30 11.44
CA GLU A 164 10.05 12.00 10.61
C GLU A 164 9.36 12.58 9.37
N LEU A 165 8.72 13.75 9.55
CA LEU A 165 7.90 14.39 8.52
C LEU A 165 8.72 14.93 7.34
N THR A 166 10.02 15.18 7.54
CA THR A 166 10.93 15.55 6.45
C THR A 166 11.00 14.54 5.32
N TYR A 167 10.71 13.26 5.59
CA TYR A 167 10.55 12.25 4.54
C TYR A 167 9.33 12.52 3.66
N LEU A 168 8.17 12.85 4.24
CA LEU A 168 6.99 13.26 3.47
C LEU A 168 7.25 14.52 2.65
N ALA A 169 7.94 15.49 3.25
CA ALA A 169 8.31 16.73 2.55
C ALA A 169 9.24 16.45 1.37
N SER A 170 10.20 15.52 1.51
CA SER A 170 11.09 15.14 0.42
C SER A 170 10.36 14.48 -0.76
N CYS A 171 9.20 13.88 -0.49
CA CYS A 171 8.30 13.31 -1.51
C CYS A 171 7.30 14.33 -2.08
N GLY A 172 7.32 15.58 -1.60
CA GLY A 172 6.39 16.63 -2.03
C GLY A 172 4.98 16.49 -1.45
N LEU A 173 4.81 15.70 -0.38
CA LEU A 173 3.52 15.48 0.28
C LEU A 173 3.19 16.53 1.34
N MET A 174 4.15 17.35 1.73
CA MET A 174 3.96 18.49 2.64
C MET A 174 5.07 19.52 2.45
N ASP A 175 4.87 20.70 3.05
CA ASP A 175 5.90 21.75 3.07
C ASP A 175 7.06 21.37 4.01
N TYR A 176 8.29 21.65 3.56
CA TYR A 176 9.50 21.26 4.30
C TYR A 176 9.67 22.04 5.60
N SER A 177 9.35 23.33 5.59
CA SER A 177 9.48 24.18 6.80
C SER A 177 8.48 23.74 7.86
N GLN A 178 7.26 23.37 7.44
CA GLN A 178 6.24 22.82 8.34
C GLN A 178 6.68 21.48 8.92
N ALA A 179 7.28 20.60 8.11
CA ALA A 179 7.81 19.32 8.56
C ALA A 179 8.88 19.50 9.64
N MET A 180 9.86 20.39 9.41
CA MET A 180 10.92 20.67 10.37
C MET A 180 10.37 21.21 11.69
N VAL A 181 9.48 22.19 11.65
CA VAL A 181 8.88 22.76 12.88
C VAL A 181 8.15 21.70 13.68
N ALA A 182 7.37 20.84 12.99
CA ALA A 182 6.64 19.77 13.65
C ALA A 182 7.55 18.72 14.28
N GLU A 183 8.67 18.35 13.62
CA GLU A 183 9.66 17.42 14.19
C GLU A 183 10.35 18.01 15.43
N MET A 184 10.67 19.33 15.44
CA MET A 184 11.24 20.01 16.59
C MET A 184 10.35 19.96 17.84
N MET A 185 9.05 19.79 17.68
CA MET A 185 8.11 19.63 18.78
C MET A 185 8.21 18.26 19.48
N GLY A 186 8.95 17.30 18.90
CA GLY A 186 9.18 15.97 19.47
C GLY A 186 7.91 15.14 19.65
N MET A 187 6.88 15.42 18.86
CA MET A 187 5.62 14.68 18.89
C MET A 187 5.62 13.53 17.87
N LEU A 188 4.74 12.56 18.09
CA LEU A 188 4.48 11.45 17.20
C LEU A 188 3.13 11.71 16.49
N PRO A 189 3.14 12.31 15.30
CA PRO A 189 1.91 12.58 14.57
C PRO A 189 1.35 11.29 13.98
N ILE A 190 0.03 11.14 14.08
CA ILE A 190 -0.76 10.05 13.51
C ILE A 190 -1.57 10.62 12.35
N PHE A 191 -1.47 9.96 11.20
CA PHE A 191 -2.24 10.28 10.01
C PHE A 191 -3.19 9.15 9.71
N ALA A 192 -4.43 9.50 9.38
CA ALA A 192 -5.38 8.60 8.75
C ALA A 192 -5.17 8.62 7.22
N PHE A 193 -5.49 7.51 6.57
CA PHE A 193 -5.57 7.44 5.12
C PHE A 193 -7.03 7.66 4.71
N GLU A 194 -7.33 8.81 4.13
CA GLU A 194 -8.69 9.18 3.73
C GLU A 194 -8.69 9.52 2.24
N GLU A 195 -9.54 8.84 1.47
CA GLU A 195 -9.66 9.04 0.02
C GLU A 195 -8.29 9.07 -0.70
N GLY A 196 -7.38 8.23 -0.25
CA GLY A 196 -6.06 8.09 -0.86
C GLY A 196 -5.00 9.08 -0.40
N ARG A 197 -5.27 9.95 0.57
CA ARG A 197 -4.32 10.93 1.11
C ARG A 197 -4.07 10.75 2.59
N LEU A 198 -2.92 11.20 3.04
CA LEU A 198 -2.60 11.28 4.46
C LEU A 198 -3.25 12.53 5.06
N VAL A 199 -4.17 12.34 6.00
CA VAL A 199 -4.85 13.41 6.73
C VAL A 199 -4.37 13.39 8.18
N PRO A 200 -3.88 14.50 8.75
CA PRO A 200 -3.51 14.55 10.15
C PRO A 200 -4.71 14.26 11.04
N MET A 201 -4.60 13.26 11.89
CA MET A 201 -5.67 12.84 12.80
C MET A 201 -5.36 13.28 14.23
N GLU A 202 -4.22 12.87 14.76
CA GLU A 202 -3.84 13.08 16.13
C GLU A 202 -2.32 13.23 16.29
N LYS A 203 -1.89 13.72 17.44
CA LYS A 203 -0.46 13.77 17.81
C LYS A 203 -0.30 13.32 19.26
N VAL A 204 0.59 12.37 19.46
CA VAL A 204 0.88 11.82 20.77
C VAL A 204 2.35 12.05 21.14
N ARG A 205 2.72 11.86 22.42
CA ARG A 205 4.09 12.15 22.87
C ARG A 205 4.93 10.91 23.11
N THR A 206 4.31 9.76 23.28
CA THR A 206 5.03 8.55 23.66
C THR A 206 4.53 7.35 22.85
N PRO A 207 5.37 6.33 22.67
CA PRO A 207 4.92 5.07 22.07
C PRO A 207 3.75 4.40 22.82
N ARG A 208 3.61 4.68 24.11
CA ARG A 208 2.47 4.18 24.88
C ARG A 208 1.16 4.78 24.39
N HIS A 209 1.10 6.10 24.31
CA HIS A 209 -0.07 6.81 23.82
C HIS A 209 -0.36 6.50 22.33
N LEU A 210 0.69 6.21 21.52
CA LEU A 210 0.50 5.77 20.15
C LEU A 210 -0.32 4.47 20.07
N PHE A 211 0.05 3.48 20.89
CA PHE A 211 -0.68 2.21 20.88
C PHE A 211 -2.05 2.32 21.57
N GLU A 212 -2.23 3.21 22.52
CA GLU A 212 -3.53 3.56 23.07
C GLU A 212 -4.43 4.17 21.99
N ALA A 213 -3.94 5.14 21.19
CA ALA A 213 -4.68 5.70 20.05
C ALA A 213 -5.03 4.64 18.99
N PHE A 214 -4.14 3.68 18.73
CA PHE A 214 -4.45 2.56 17.83
C PHE A 214 -5.54 1.63 18.41
N GLN A 215 -5.56 1.42 19.73
CA GLN A 215 -6.59 0.63 20.40
C GLN A 215 -7.95 1.36 20.38
N ASP A 216 -7.95 2.68 20.60
CA ASP A 216 -9.15 3.50 20.54
C ASP A 216 -9.74 3.49 19.13
N PHE A 217 -8.91 3.64 18.11
CA PHE A 217 -9.31 3.51 16.71
C PHE A 217 -9.87 2.11 16.40
N MET A 218 -9.25 1.05 16.91
CA MET A 218 -9.78 -0.31 16.76
C MET A 218 -11.16 -0.50 17.42
N GLY A 219 -11.46 0.26 18.45
CA GLY A 219 -12.76 0.23 19.13
C GLY A 219 -13.92 0.73 18.26
N GLU A 220 -13.64 1.39 17.13
CA GLU A 220 -14.66 1.84 16.18
C GLU A 220 -15.20 0.70 15.29
N PHE A 221 -14.51 -0.47 15.27
CA PHE A 221 -14.85 -1.60 14.42
C PHE A 221 -15.53 -2.72 15.23
N GLU A 222 -16.69 -3.17 14.78
CA GLU A 222 -17.39 -4.29 15.41
C GLU A 222 -16.77 -5.65 15.05
N SER A 223 -16.47 -5.87 13.77
CA SER A 223 -15.96 -7.16 13.24
C SER A 223 -15.01 -6.98 12.07
N PRO A 224 -13.78 -6.50 12.33
CA PRO A 224 -12.79 -6.42 11.28
C PRO A 224 -12.39 -7.82 10.80
N SER A 225 -12.30 -8.01 9.48
CA SER A 225 -11.88 -9.28 8.91
C SER A 225 -10.37 -9.49 8.98
N LYS A 226 -9.60 -8.41 8.83
CA LYS A 226 -8.13 -8.44 8.89
C LYS A 226 -7.59 -7.21 9.61
N ILE A 227 -6.56 -7.41 10.41
CA ILE A 227 -5.77 -6.37 11.08
C ILE A 227 -4.30 -6.64 10.77
N ALA A 228 -3.58 -5.63 10.31
CA ALA A 228 -2.15 -5.73 10.09
C ALA A 228 -1.39 -4.58 10.77
N LEU A 229 -0.32 -4.91 11.48
CA LEU A 229 0.62 -3.96 12.06
C LEU A 229 1.87 -3.90 11.19
N LEU A 230 2.18 -2.71 10.68
CA LEU A 230 3.36 -2.43 9.88
C LEU A 230 4.42 -1.76 10.75
N ARG A 231 5.64 -2.30 10.75
CA ARG A 231 6.76 -1.75 11.51
C ARG A 231 8.02 -1.74 10.68
N THR A 232 8.92 -0.83 10.99
CA THR A 232 10.27 -0.87 10.44
C THR A 232 11.21 -1.63 11.39
N PRO A 233 12.34 -2.17 10.90
CA PRO A 233 13.33 -2.84 11.75
C PRO A 233 13.86 -1.95 12.89
N VAL A 234 13.91 -0.64 12.69
CA VAL A 234 14.40 0.34 13.67
C VAL A 234 13.50 0.44 14.89
N ASN A 235 12.19 0.21 14.73
CA ASN A 235 11.24 0.32 15.84
C ASN A 235 11.30 -0.85 16.84
N GLY A 236 12.03 -1.92 16.52
CA GLY A 236 12.21 -3.07 17.42
C GLY A 236 10.89 -3.64 17.95
N ASN A 237 10.91 -4.13 19.20
CA ASN A 237 9.73 -4.70 19.87
C ASN A 237 8.91 -3.66 20.67
N LEU A 238 8.94 -2.39 20.28
CA LEU A 238 8.19 -1.33 20.95
C LEU A 238 6.71 -1.72 21.13
N ARG A 239 6.37 -2.25 22.31
CA ARG A 239 5.00 -2.58 22.77
C ARG A 239 4.09 -3.35 21.77
N ALA A 240 4.63 -3.90 20.70
CA ALA A 240 3.86 -4.72 19.74
C ALA A 240 3.21 -5.94 20.46
N ASN A 241 3.88 -6.48 21.48
CA ASN A 241 3.33 -7.57 22.27
C ASN A 241 2.05 -7.17 23.03
N SER A 242 1.99 -5.95 23.55
CA SER A 242 0.81 -5.42 24.23
C SER A 242 -0.35 -5.23 23.24
N PHE A 243 -0.06 -4.70 22.05
CA PHE A 243 -1.08 -4.52 21.00
C PHE A 243 -1.57 -5.88 20.46
N ARG A 244 -0.67 -6.83 20.24
CA ARG A 244 -1.05 -8.21 19.87
C ARG A 244 -1.97 -8.86 20.90
N GLY A 245 -1.67 -8.68 22.20
CA GLY A 245 -2.54 -9.14 23.28
C GLY A 245 -3.93 -8.51 23.19
N PHE A 246 -4.00 -7.19 23.00
CA PHE A 246 -5.25 -6.47 22.84
C PHE A 246 -6.09 -6.99 21.66
N VAL A 247 -5.47 -7.16 20.48
CA VAL A 247 -6.18 -7.67 19.29
C VAL A 247 -6.71 -9.09 19.56
N ARG A 248 -5.89 -9.98 20.10
CA ARG A 248 -6.32 -11.35 20.43
C ARG A 248 -7.51 -11.38 21.39
N ASP A 249 -7.50 -10.52 22.40
CA ASP A 249 -8.49 -10.55 23.48
C ASP A 249 -9.81 -9.86 23.06
N ASN A 250 -9.77 -8.86 22.16
CA ASN A 250 -10.96 -8.11 21.72
C ASN A 250 -11.46 -8.53 20.33
N PHE A 251 -10.61 -9.08 19.47
CA PHE A 251 -10.94 -9.47 18.08
C PHE A 251 -10.48 -10.92 17.79
N PRO A 252 -10.95 -11.91 18.55
CA PRO A 252 -10.42 -13.28 18.47
C PRO A 252 -10.66 -14.00 17.15
N LEU A 253 -11.63 -13.54 16.33
CA LEU A 253 -11.95 -14.10 15.02
C LEU A 253 -11.24 -13.40 13.88
N THR A 254 -10.57 -12.28 14.14
CA THR A 254 -9.89 -11.48 13.13
C THR A 254 -8.51 -12.05 12.80
N LEU A 255 -8.17 -12.07 11.53
CA LEU A 255 -6.82 -12.43 11.09
C LEU A 255 -5.86 -11.29 11.40
N PHE A 256 -4.98 -11.51 12.39
CA PHE A 256 -3.94 -10.54 12.75
C PHE A 256 -2.60 -10.93 12.14
N SER A 257 -1.90 -9.96 11.56
CA SER A 257 -0.55 -10.15 10.99
C SER A 257 0.38 -8.98 11.29
N GLU A 258 1.67 -9.25 11.34
CA GLU A 258 2.70 -8.22 11.51
C GLU A 258 3.68 -8.28 10.34
N HIS A 259 4.01 -7.12 9.79
CA HIS A 259 4.87 -7.01 8.62
C HIS A 259 5.93 -5.93 8.81
N THR A 260 7.05 -6.13 8.15
CA THR A 260 8.06 -5.09 7.98
C THR A 260 7.65 -4.16 6.85
N LEU A 261 7.64 -2.87 7.11
CA LEU A 261 7.35 -1.86 6.10
C LEU A 261 8.36 -1.95 4.95
N GLN A 262 7.87 -2.05 3.72
CA GLN A 262 8.70 -2.17 2.52
C GLN A 262 9.65 -0.97 2.37
N PRO A 263 10.85 -1.17 1.76
CA PRO A 263 11.85 -0.11 1.60
C PRO A 263 11.33 1.15 0.93
N TYR A 264 10.43 1.03 -0.04
CA TYR A 264 9.80 2.17 -0.71
C TYR A 264 9.01 3.03 0.28
N LEU A 265 8.15 2.39 1.08
CA LEU A 265 7.34 3.11 2.06
C LEU A 265 8.17 3.63 3.23
N ALA A 266 9.21 2.92 3.64
CA ALA A 266 10.16 3.40 4.63
C ALA A 266 10.95 4.63 4.12
N ALA A 267 11.22 4.69 2.81
CA ALA A 267 11.83 5.88 2.19
C ALA A 267 10.86 7.06 2.06
N MET A 268 9.54 6.81 2.02
CA MET A 268 8.51 7.84 1.95
C MET A 268 8.06 8.33 3.33
N PHE A 269 7.85 7.41 4.27
CA PHE A 269 7.29 7.71 5.60
C PHE A 269 8.36 7.83 6.71
N GLY A 270 9.59 7.47 6.38
CA GLY A 270 10.70 7.45 7.34
C GLY A 270 10.89 6.11 8.04
N PRO A 271 12.13 5.83 8.51
CA PRO A 271 12.51 4.54 9.07
C PRO A 271 11.92 4.25 10.46
N ARG A 272 11.30 5.24 11.12
CA ARG A 272 10.64 5.05 12.42
C ARG A 272 9.12 5.00 12.34
N SER A 273 8.56 4.92 11.14
CA SER A 273 7.10 4.87 10.95
C SER A 273 6.50 3.54 11.40
N ILE A 274 5.28 3.63 11.89
CA ILE A 274 4.45 2.48 12.29
C ILE A 274 3.08 2.66 11.66
N GLY A 275 2.56 1.61 10.99
CA GLY A 275 1.24 1.62 10.37
C GLY A 275 0.32 0.58 10.98
N LEU A 276 -0.95 0.91 11.05
CA LEU A 276 -2.05 -0.01 11.36
C LEU A 276 -2.97 -0.04 10.14
N VAL A 277 -3.32 -1.23 9.69
CA VAL A 277 -4.27 -1.45 8.60
C VAL A 277 -5.39 -2.33 9.10
N VAL A 278 -6.62 -1.92 8.85
CA VAL A 278 -7.83 -2.64 9.21
C VAL A 278 -8.69 -2.82 7.97
N MET A 279 -9.21 -4.01 7.77
CA MET A 279 -10.19 -4.29 6.72
C MET A 279 -11.47 -4.84 7.34
N GLU A 280 -12.58 -4.20 7.07
CA GLU A 280 -13.91 -4.70 7.43
C GLU A 280 -14.35 -5.86 6.52
N SER A 281 -15.28 -6.66 7.00
CA SER A 281 -15.87 -7.75 6.22
C SER A 281 -16.63 -7.22 5.00
N LEU A 282 -16.55 -7.96 3.89
CA LEU A 282 -17.27 -7.69 2.64
C LEU A 282 -18.66 -8.38 2.65
N GLU A 283 -19.40 -8.31 3.79
CA GLU A 283 -20.75 -8.86 3.82
C GLU A 283 -21.72 -8.09 2.94
#